data_46e10b73f17e163409ad6567c430a1f4
#
_entry.id   46e10b73f17e163409ad6567c430a1f4
#
_cell.length_a   1.000
_cell.length_b   1.000
_cell.length_c   1.000
_cell.angle_alpha   90.00
_cell.angle_beta   90.00
_cell.angle_gamma   90.00
#
_symmetry.space_group_name_H-M   'P 1'
#
loop_
_entity.id
_entity.type
_entity.pdbx_description
1 polymer ?
#
loop_
_entity_poly.entity_id
_entity_poly.type
_entity_poly.pdbx_seq_one_letter_code
_entity_poly.pdbx_strand_id
1 'polypeptide(L)'
;MILLVEIMITLIKFWVLIRKFIYSLFIPCILFSQTPQDTELWGPVPKKISSVNFTTPPSDAIILFDGKDLKNWSQRWSNEKSNWKIGDDGSMFSENPGEGIQTIENFGSVQFHIEWKTSSEIDPESDRDEDGILDLEDLCPDQFGLKRFWGCSELKYKDRSQYQSNSGVFFHNLYEVQILNSFDNETYVNGMAGSVYKQHIPLVNASRANDQWQSYDIVFVSPKFDEYGKKFREGSITVFHNGILIHNSVKILGSTENVGPPKNIVHGDGPIAIQEHCCTKVTFRNIWVREIE
;
A
#
# COMPACT_ATOMS: atom_id res chain seq x y z
N MET A 1 -69.43 12.92 64.30
CA MET A 1 -68.22 12.28 64.91
C MET A 1 -67.73 11.07 64.11
N ILE A 2 -68.61 10.24 63.61
CA ILE A 2 -68.18 9.01 62.81
C ILE A 2 -67.51 9.36 61.53
N LEU A 3 -67.91 10.35 60.75
CA LEU A 3 -67.36 10.75 59.47
C LEU A 3 -65.88 11.26 59.56
N LEU A 4 -65.54 11.96 60.65
CA LEU A 4 -64.19 12.46 60.90
C LEU A 4 -63.20 11.33 61.23
N VAL A 5 -63.68 10.26 61.87
CA VAL A 5 -62.84 9.10 62.19
C VAL A 5 -62.49 8.28 60.91
N GLU A 6 -63.46 8.12 60.00
CA GLU A 6 -63.25 7.42 58.73
C GLU A 6 -62.29 8.19 57.84
N ILE A 7 -62.40 9.52 57.78
CA ILE A 7 -61.44 10.36 57.01
C ILE A 7 -60.03 10.23 57.60
N MET A 8 -59.93 10.24 58.93
CA MET A 8 -58.64 10.10 59.59
C MET A 8 -57.99 8.72 59.35
N ILE A 9 -58.75 7.64 59.36
CA ILE A 9 -58.27 6.27 59.08
C ILE A 9 -57.82 6.15 57.60
N THR A 10 -58.56 6.79 56.68
CA THR A 10 -58.21 6.78 55.26
C THR A 10 -56.91 7.56 55.00
N LEU A 11 -56.70 8.69 55.62
CA LEU A 11 -55.50 9.47 55.55
C LEU A 11 -54.25 8.74 56.14
N ILE A 12 -54.48 8.04 57.27
CA ILE A 12 -53.38 7.22 57.86
C ILE A 12 -53.00 6.04 56.95
N LYS A 13 -53.99 5.35 56.37
CA LYS A 13 -53.73 4.28 55.39
C LYS A 13 -53.00 4.80 54.15
N PHE A 14 -53.38 5.95 53.64
CA PHE A 14 -52.73 6.60 52.49
C PHE A 14 -51.32 7.03 52.85
N TRP A 15 -51.09 7.56 54.05
CA TRP A 15 -49.72 7.92 54.50
C TRP A 15 -48.79 6.71 54.70
N VAL A 16 -49.30 5.59 55.18
CA VAL A 16 -48.57 4.32 55.32
C VAL A 16 -48.25 3.74 53.96
N LEU A 17 -49.15 3.88 52.97
CA LEU A 17 -48.90 3.41 51.60
C LEU A 17 -47.81 4.27 50.93
N ILE A 18 -47.88 5.58 51.06
CA ILE A 18 -46.85 6.51 50.54
C ILE A 18 -45.50 6.22 51.19
N ARG A 19 -45.45 5.97 52.47
CA ARG A 19 -44.21 5.66 53.18
C ARG A 19 -43.62 4.35 52.72
N LYS A 20 -44.39 3.30 52.45
CA LYS A 20 -43.93 2.06 51.85
C LYS A 20 -43.43 2.25 50.41
N PHE A 21 -44.06 3.11 49.64
CA PHE A 21 -43.68 3.41 48.27
C PHE A 21 -42.35 4.19 48.21
N ILE A 22 -42.14 5.13 49.12
CA ILE A 22 -40.89 5.89 49.25
C ILE A 22 -39.71 4.98 49.67
N TYR A 23 -39.94 4.01 50.56
CA TYR A 23 -38.89 3.05 50.92
C TYR A 23 -38.59 2.04 49.82
N SER A 24 -39.53 1.79 48.90
CA SER A 24 -39.32 0.92 47.73
C SER A 24 -38.55 1.58 46.60
N LEU A 25 -38.47 2.93 46.60
CA LEU A 25 -37.72 3.71 45.60
C LEU A 25 -36.24 3.94 45.95
N PHE A 26 -35.82 3.59 47.15
CA PHE A 26 -34.39 3.51 47.50
C PHE A 26 -33.84 2.12 47.11
N ILE A 27 -33.78 1.86 45.78
CA ILE A 27 -32.85 0.88 45.26
C ILE A 27 -31.47 1.50 45.53
N PRO A 28 -30.61 0.88 46.35
CA PRO A 28 -29.24 1.37 46.44
C PRO A 28 -28.66 1.24 45.03
N CYS A 29 -28.43 2.36 44.37
CA CYS A 29 -27.61 2.42 43.21
C CYS A 29 -26.22 1.95 43.70
N ILE A 30 -25.97 0.65 43.63
CA ILE A 30 -24.65 0.12 43.85
C ILE A 30 -23.83 0.69 42.69
N LEU A 31 -23.17 1.81 42.94
CA LEU A 31 -22.13 2.33 42.07
C LEU A 31 -21.03 1.27 42.13
N PHE A 32 -21.02 0.37 41.15
CA PHE A 32 -19.85 -0.44 40.89
C PHE A 32 -18.75 0.54 40.53
N SER A 33 -17.92 0.87 41.50
CA SER A 33 -16.69 1.60 41.23
C SER A 33 -15.86 0.70 40.33
N GLN A 34 -15.71 1.07 39.05
CA GLN A 34 -14.80 0.40 38.15
C GLN A 34 -13.40 0.51 38.72
N THR A 35 -12.72 -0.61 38.81
CA THR A 35 -11.30 -0.69 39.16
C THR A 35 -10.47 -0.74 37.87
N PRO A 36 -9.20 -0.37 37.92
CA PRO A 36 -8.32 -0.54 36.74
C PRO A 36 -8.35 -1.97 36.17
N GLN A 37 -8.49 -2.97 37.02
CA GLN A 37 -8.53 -4.39 36.67
C GLN A 37 -9.74 -4.79 35.81
N ASP A 38 -10.85 -4.06 35.95
CA ASP A 38 -12.09 -4.35 35.19
C ASP A 38 -11.94 -4.10 33.67
N THR A 39 -10.89 -3.37 33.26
CA THR A 39 -10.58 -3.04 31.86
C THR A 39 -9.27 -3.69 31.37
N GLU A 40 -8.56 -4.43 32.21
CA GLU A 40 -7.33 -5.12 31.85
C GLU A 40 -7.64 -6.36 30.99
N LEU A 41 -6.95 -6.47 29.85
CA LEU A 41 -7.00 -7.63 28.98
C LEU A 41 -5.68 -8.40 29.08
N TRP A 42 -5.73 -9.63 29.56
CA TRP A 42 -4.56 -10.49 29.76
C TRP A 42 -4.26 -11.44 28.58
N GLY A 43 -5.09 -11.39 27.55
CA GLY A 43 -4.92 -12.20 26.36
C GLY A 43 -5.78 -11.72 25.19
N PRO A 44 -5.46 -12.16 23.95
CA PRO A 44 -4.33 -13.02 23.61
C PRO A 44 -2.97 -12.30 23.77
N VAL A 45 -1.97 -13.02 24.30
CA VAL A 45 -0.61 -12.47 24.45
C VAL A 45 0.03 -12.35 23.07
N PRO A 46 0.51 -11.17 22.67
CA PRO A 46 1.18 -11.00 21.39
C PRO A 46 2.43 -11.87 21.26
N LYS A 47 2.60 -12.47 20.08
CA LYS A 47 3.81 -13.24 19.76
C LYS A 47 5.04 -12.33 19.80
N LYS A 48 6.09 -12.78 20.49
CA LYS A 48 7.39 -12.09 20.46
C LYS A 48 8.08 -12.39 19.14
N ILE A 49 8.43 -11.36 18.39
CA ILE A 49 9.27 -11.44 17.19
C ILE A 49 10.55 -10.64 17.41
N SER A 50 11.64 -11.05 16.77
CA SER A 50 12.87 -10.29 16.78
C SER A 50 12.89 -9.35 15.57
N SER A 51 13.27 -8.10 15.80
CA SER A 51 13.63 -7.13 14.78
C SER A 51 14.89 -6.43 15.28
N VAL A 52 15.90 -6.33 14.41
CA VAL A 52 17.20 -5.76 14.80
C VAL A 52 17.34 -4.31 14.36
N ASN A 53 16.84 -4.00 13.18
CA ASN A 53 16.79 -2.65 12.60
C ASN A 53 15.81 -2.61 11.43
N PHE A 54 15.58 -1.44 10.83
CA PHE A 54 14.62 -1.27 9.73
C PHE A 54 14.98 -2.02 8.44
N THR A 55 16.24 -2.43 8.27
CA THR A 55 16.71 -3.14 7.07
C THR A 55 16.77 -4.66 7.27
N THR A 56 16.65 -5.14 8.51
CA THR A 56 16.66 -6.58 8.80
C THR A 56 15.23 -7.10 8.86
N PRO A 57 14.89 -8.13 8.07
CA PRO A 57 13.56 -8.72 8.11
C PRO A 57 13.17 -9.17 9.53
N PRO A 58 11.93 -8.95 9.97
CA PRO A 58 11.40 -9.56 11.18
C PRO A 58 11.47 -11.09 11.14
N SER A 59 11.58 -11.74 12.29
CA SER A 59 11.73 -13.21 12.34
C SER A 59 10.54 -14.02 11.83
N ASP A 60 9.41 -13.38 11.59
CA ASP A 60 8.20 -13.95 10.99
C ASP A 60 7.94 -13.45 9.56
N ALA A 61 8.90 -12.76 8.96
CA ALA A 61 8.80 -12.34 7.57
C ALA A 61 9.08 -13.49 6.60
N ILE A 62 8.39 -13.46 5.49
CA ILE A 62 8.65 -14.27 4.29
C ILE A 62 9.65 -13.50 3.44
N ILE A 63 10.82 -14.09 3.21
CA ILE A 63 11.85 -13.48 2.37
C ILE A 63 11.51 -13.73 0.91
N LEU A 64 11.21 -12.66 0.19
CA LEU A 64 10.91 -12.73 -1.24
C LEU A 64 12.18 -12.67 -2.08
N PHE A 65 13.18 -11.87 -1.64
CA PHE A 65 14.48 -11.77 -2.30
C PHE A 65 15.58 -11.34 -1.33
N ASP A 66 16.66 -12.12 -1.26
CA ASP A 66 17.82 -11.90 -0.39
C ASP A 66 19.15 -11.86 -1.17
N GLY A 67 19.09 -11.70 -2.49
CA GLY A 67 20.26 -11.65 -3.38
C GLY A 67 20.71 -12.99 -3.92
N LYS A 68 20.09 -14.11 -3.59
CA LYS A 68 20.59 -15.46 -3.96
C LYS A 68 19.90 -16.06 -5.18
N ASP A 69 18.58 -15.99 -5.22
CA ASP A 69 17.78 -16.59 -6.30
C ASP A 69 16.43 -15.86 -6.49
N LEU A 70 15.77 -16.16 -7.60
CA LEU A 70 14.46 -15.62 -7.98
C LEU A 70 13.35 -16.69 -7.86
N LYS A 71 13.52 -17.70 -7.02
CA LYS A 71 12.59 -18.84 -6.93
C LYS A 71 11.18 -18.46 -6.51
N ASN A 72 11.00 -17.34 -5.80
CA ASN A 72 9.69 -16.83 -5.37
C ASN A 72 9.00 -15.97 -6.45
N TRP A 73 9.63 -15.80 -7.61
CA TRP A 73 9.20 -14.85 -8.63
C TRP A 73 8.93 -15.52 -9.97
N SER A 74 7.89 -15.07 -10.65
CA SER A 74 7.54 -15.39 -12.03
C SER A 74 7.49 -14.13 -12.87
N GLN A 75 7.50 -14.28 -14.18
CA GLN A 75 7.20 -13.18 -15.08
C GLN A 75 5.79 -12.63 -14.78
N ARG A 76 5.65 -11.32 -14.79
CA ARG A 76 4.35 -10.67 -14.51
C ARG A 76 3.30 -11.10 -15.53
N TRP A 77 2.08 -11.34 -15.06
CA TRP A 77 0.94 -11.81 -15.86
C TRP A 77 1.06 -13.23 -16.41
N SER A 78 2.10 -13.95 -16.08
CA SER A 78 2.28 -15.35 -16.46
C SER A 78 2.85 -16.18 -15.30
N ASN A 79 2.85 -17.50 -15.46
CA ASN A 79 3.52 -18.40 -14.52
C ASN A 79 4.90 -18.84 -15.04
N GLU A 80 5.41 -18.19 -16.07
CA GLU A 80 6.71 -18.47 -16.63
C GLU A 80 7.82 -17.98 -15.69
N LYS A 81 8.97 -18.65 -15.77
CA LYS A 81 10.13 -18.26 -14.99
C LYS A 81 10.56 -16.84 -15.36
N SER A 82 10.79 -16.02 -14.33
CA SER A 82 11.36 -14.69 -14.55
C SER A 82 12.71 -14.77 -15.26
N ASN A 83 12.93 -13.86 -16.20
CA ASN A 83 14.21 -13.63 -16.89
C ASN A 83 15.05 -12.50 -16.27
N TRP A 84 14.58 -11.90 -15.19
CA TRP A 84 15.36 -10.93 -14.44
C TRP A 84 16.71 -11.51 -14.01
N LYS A 85 17.69 -10.65 -13.84
CA LYS A 85 19.07 -11.00 -13.49
C LYS A 85 19.38 -10.63 -12.05
N ILE A 86 20.40 -11.28 -11.52
CA ILE A 86 21.01 -10.92 -10.25
C ILE A 86 22.41 -10.39 -10.55
N GLY A 87 22.69 -9.16 -10.13
CA GLY A 87 23.99 -8.53 -10.27
C GLY A 87 25.00 -9.04 -9.25
N ASP A 88 26.26 -8.70 -9.45
CA ASP A 88 27.37 -9.08 -8.57
C ASP A 88 27.23 -8.50 -7.15
N ASP A 89 26.48 -7.39 -7.01
CA ASP A 89 26.15 -6.76 -5.73
C ASP A 89 24.95 -7.42 -5.01
N GLY A 90 24.41 -8.50 -5.57
CA GLY A 90 23.23 -9.21 -5.03
C GLY A 90 21.91 -8.46 -5.25
N SER A 91 21.87 -7.44 -6.08
CA SER A 91 20.61 -6.79 -6.49
C SER A 91 19.98 -7.49 -7.70
N MET A 92 18.66 -7.39 -7.85
CA MET A 92 17.96 -7.89 -9.04
C MET A 92 17.46 -6.75 -9.92
N PHE A 93 17.37 -7.03 -11.22
CA PHE A 93 16.93 -6.07 -12.24
C PHE A 93 16.46 -6.79 -13.51
N SER A 94 15.73 -6.08 -14.37
CA SER A 94 15.45 -6.51 -15.75
C SER A 94 16.47 -5.91 -16.73
N GLU A 95 16.81 -6.67 -17.77
CA GLU A 95 17.51 -6.17 -18.96
C GLU A 95 16.53 -5.95 -20.12
N ASN A 96 15.27 -6.39 -19.94
CA ASN A 96 14.26 -6.32 -20.99
C ASN A 96 13.18 -5.32 -20.58
N PRO A 97 13.05 -4.20 -21.30
CA PRO A 97 12.00 -3.22 -21.04
C PRO A 97 10.60 -3.84 -21.10
N GLY A 98 9.73 -3.41 -20.18
CA GLY A 98 8.34 -3.84 -20.12
C GLY A 98 8.10 -5.22 -19.47
N GLU A 99 9.13 -5.96 -19.10
CA GLU A 99 9.01 -7.28 -18.47
C GLU A 99 9.04 -7.20 -16.94
N GLY A 100 7.89 -6.96 -16.34
CA GLY A 100 7.73 -6.97 -14.90
C GLY A 100 7.83 -8.37 -14.29
N ILE A 101 8.02 -8.41 -12.98
CA ILE A 101 8.11 -9.63 -12.16
C ILE A 101 7.00 -9.63 -11.11
N GLN A 102 6.50 -10.80 -10.74
CA GLN A 102 5.51 -10.96 -9.67
C GLN A 102 5.82 -12.15 -8.77
N THR A 103 5.35 -12.11 -7.53
CA THR A 103 5.44 -13.26 -6.63
C THR A 103 4.60 -14.43 -7.15
N ILE A 104 5.11 -15.65 -6.96
CA ILE A 104 4.34 -16.87 -7.23
C ILE A 104 3.23 -17.03 -6.19
N GLU A 105 3.53 -16.68 -4.94
CA GLU A 105 2.56 -16.70 -3.83
C GLU A 105 1.67 -15.46 -3.87
N ASN A 106 0.40 -15.64 -3.51
CA ASN A 106 -0.57 -14.56 -3.38
C ASN A 106 -0.67 -14.13 -1.91
N PHE A 107 -0.88 -12.85 -1.70
CA PHE A 107 -0.98 -12.22 -0.38
C PHE A 107 -2.26 -11.41 -0.26
N GLY A 108 -2.78 -11.32 0.97
CA GLY A 108 -3.88 -10.43 1.33
C GLY A 108 -3.37 -9.07 1.83
N SER A 109 -3.68 -8.75 3.09
CA SER A 109 -3.16 -7.58 3.78
C SER A 109 -1.77 -7.86 4.32
N VAL A 110 -0.82 -6.95 4.08
CA VAL A 110 0.60 -7.19 4.38
C VAL A 110 1.32 -5.96 4.92
N GLN A 111 2.38 -6.23 5.66
CA GLN A 111 3.53 -5.34 5.79
C GLN A 111 4.57 -5.78 4.77
N PHE A 112 5.07 -4.85 3.97
CA PHE A 112 5.99 -5.11 2.86
C PHE A 112 7.17 -4.16 2.92
N HIS A 113 8.35 -4.66 2.65
CA HIS A 113 9.59 -3.90 2.55
C HIS A 113 10.29 -4.18 1.23
N ILE A 114 10.84 -3.16 0.63
CA ILE A 114 11.67 -3.22 -0.56
C ILE A 114 12.72 -2.12 -0.55
N GLU A 115 13.97 -2.47 -0.89
CA GLU A 115 14.98 -1.49 -1.22
C GLU A 115 15.15 -1.40 -2.73
N TRP A 116 15.24 -0.19 -3.24
CA TRP A 116 15.37 0.08 -4.67
C TRP A 116 16.34 1.23 -4.95
N LYS A 117 16.86 1.26 -6.17
CA LYS A 117 17.83 2.26 -6.59
C LYS A 117 17.58 2.62 -8.05
N THR A 118 17.39 3.90 -8.32
CA THR A 118 17.34 4.47 -9.66
C THR A 118 18.75 4.58 -10.23
N SER A 119 18.89 4.52 -11.55
CA SER A 119 20.17 4.68 -12.23
C SER A 119 20.29 6.04 -12.91
N SER A 120 21.48 6.59 -12.90
CA SER A 120 21.85 7.71 -13.77
C SER A 120 22.25 7.25 -15.17
N GLU A 121 22.53 5.95 -15.33
CA GLU A 121 22.88 5.38 -16.62
C GLU A 121 21.64 5.26 -17.51
N ILE A 122 21.70 5.90 -18.65
CA ILE A 122 20.73 5.76 -19.73
C ILE A 122 21.41 4.87 -20.78
N ASP A 123 20.73 3.84 -21.27
CA ASP A 123 21.23 3.06 -22.39
C ASP A 123 21.27 3.95 -23.64
N PRO A 124 22.45 4.30 -24.12
CA PRO A 124 22.57 5.20 -25.27
C PRO A 124 22.16 4.56 -26.60
N GLU A 125 22.01 3.23 -26.64
CA GLU A 125 21.68 2.47 -27.86
C GLU A 125 20.23 1.93 -27.86
N SER A 126 19.45 2.22 -26.83
CA SER A 126 18.05 1.77 -26.73
C SER A 126 17.18 2.45 -27.78
N ASP A 127 16.48 1.65 -28.58
CA ASP A 127 15.43 2.01 -29.54
C ASP A 127 14.34 0.94 -29.43
N ARG A 128 13.38 1.13 -28.51
CA ARG A 128 12.46 0.08 -28.09
C ARG A 128 11.30 -0.17 -29.01
N ASP A 129 10.85 0.83 -29.70
CA ASP A 129 9.77 0.72 -30.68
C ASP A 129 10.28 0.50 -32.09
N GLU A 130 11.62 0.42 -32.22
CA GLU A 130 12.33 0.11 -33.46
C GLU A 130 12.01 1.08 -34.60
N ASP A 131 11.73 2.35 -34.29
CA ASP A 131 11.44 3.37 -35.29
C ASP A 131 12.67 4.04 -35.89
N GLY A 132 13.87 3.66 -35.39
CA GLY A 132 15.16 4.18 -35.83
C GLY A 132 15.57 5.49 -35.15
N ILE A 133 14.91 5.85 -34.05
CA ILE A 133 15.27 6.96 -33.19
C ILE A 133 15.57 6.41 -31.81
N LEU A 134 16.76 6.69 -31.30
CA LEU A 134 17.16 6.22 -29.98
C LEU A 134 16.24 6.79 -28.89
N ASP A 135 15.91 6.00 -27.88
CA ASP A 135 15.03 6.40 -26.77
C ASP A 135 15.44 7.72 -26.12
N LEU A 136 16.73 8.05 -26.13
CA LEU A 136 17.26 9.35 -25.68
C LEU A 136 16.79 10.54 -26.50
N GLU A 137 16.58 10.34 -27.79
CA GLU A 137 16.17 11.37 -28.74
C GLU A 137 14.69 11.28 -29.07
N ASP A 138 14.09 10.13 -28.77
CA ASP A 138 12.68 9.85 -29.04
C ASP A 138 11.75 10.46 -27.98
N LEU A 139 10.73 11.17 -28.44
CA LEU A 139 9.70 11.72 -27.58
C LEU A 139 8.59 10.71 -27.25
N CYS A 140 8.54 9.58 -27.95
CA CYS A 140 7.53 8.53 -27.79
C CYS A 140 8.15 7.12 -27.84
N PRO A 141 9.15 6.77 -27.01
CA PRO A 141 9.97 5.59 -27.15
C PRO A 141 9.25 4.24 -26.97
N ASP A 142 7.96 4.24 -26.76
CA ASP A 142 7.09 3.06 -26.68
C ASP A 142 6.11 2.97 -27.85
N GLN A 143 6.20 3.87 -28.81
CA GLN A 143 5.23 3.97 -29.88
C GLN A 143 5.91 4.34 -31.18
N PHE A 144 6.05 3.39 -32.10
CA PHE A 144 6.61 3.61 -33.42
C PHE A 144 6.08 4.92 -34.05
N GLY A 145 6.98 5.80 -34.41
CA GLY A 145 6.66 7.14 -34.89
C GLY A 145 7.46 7.54 -36.11
N LEU A 146 7.49 8.81 -36.37
CA LEU A 146 8.21 9.36 -37.51
C LEU A 146 9.29 10.35 -37.05
N LYS A 147 10.47 10.27 -37.62
CA LYS A 147 11.61 11.16 -37.31
C LYS A 147 11.24 12.65 -37.35
N ARG A 148 10.34 13.07 -38.24
CA ARG A 148 9.82 14.43 -38.31
C ARG A 148 9.00 14.86 -37.10
N PHE A 149 8.53 13.91 -36.31
CA PHE A 149 7.78 14.09 -35.07
C PHE A 149 8.55 13.61 -33.85
N TRP A 150 9.87 13.45 -33.98
CA TRP A 150 10.76 13.01 -32.90
C TRP A 150 10.32 11.67 -32.27
N GLY A 151 10.01 10.69 -33.13
CA GLY A 151 9.59 9.36 -32.68
C GLY A 151 8.09 9.25 -32.31
N CYS A 152 7.31 10.30 -32.46
CA CYS A 152 5.87 10.22 -32.18
C CYS A 152 5.06 9.99 -33.45
N SER A 153 3.89 9.36 -33.32
CA SER A 153 2.93 9.19 -34.43
C SER A 153 2.30 10.52 -34.86
N GLU A 154 2.26 11.51 -33.97
CA GLU A 154 1.77 12.86 -34.19
C GLU A 154 2.54 13.87 -33.35
N LEU A 155 2.48 15.17 -33.68
CA LEU A 155 3.10 16.24 -32.89
C LEU A 155 2.40 16.33 -31.51
N LYS A 156 2.94 15.59 -30.53
CA LYS A 156 2.55 15.72 -29.12
C LYS A 156 3.76 16.15 -28.31
N TYR A 157 3.58 17.19 -27.50
CA TYR A 157 4.53 17.45 -26.43
C TYR A 157 4.38 16.32 -25.43
N LYS A 158 5.39 15.49 -25.30
CA LYS A 158 5.41 14.41 -24.31
C LYS A 158 6.36 14.79 -23.20
N ASP A 159 5.83 14.78 -22.00
CA ASP A 159 6.59 14.96 -20.77
C ASP A 159 7.47 13.74 -20.53
N ARG A 160 8.79 13.88 -20.64
CA ARG A 160 9.77 12.83 -20.42
C ARG A 160 10.01 12.51 -18.94
N SER A 161 9.41 13.23 -18.05
CA SER A 161 9.64 13.04 -16.62
C SER A 161 9.34 11.61 -16.14
N GLN A 162 8.43 10.91 -16.83
CA GLN A 162 8.08 9.52 -16.51
C GLN A 162 9.01 8.46 -17.13
N TYR A 163 10.06 8.87 -17.83
CA TYR A 163 11.04 7.94 -18.42
C TYR A 163 12.34 7.83 -17.61
N GLN A 164 12.41 8.42 -16.42
CA GLN A 164 13.59 8.41 -15.58
C GLN A 164 13.46 7.37 -14.47
N SER A 165 13.94 6.14 -14.73
CA SER A 165 13.88 5.02 -13.77
C SER A 165 12.46 4.74 -13.29
N ASN A 166 11.53 4.59 -14.23
CA ASN A 166 10.14 4.32 -13.94
C ASN A 166 9.93 2.84 -13.59
N SER A 167 9.28 2.61 -12.48
CA SER A 167 8.86 1.31 -11.98
C SER A 167 7.69 1.51 -11.02
N GLY A 168 7.21 0.43 -10.41
CA GLY A 168 6.17 0.49 -9.39
C GLY A 168 6.05 -0.82 -8.65
N VAL A 169 5.67 -0.74 -7.37
CA VAL A 169 5.25 -1.89 -6.58
C VAL A 169 3.74 -2.00 -6.69
N PHE A 170 3.27 -3.14 -7.18
CA PHE A 170 1.85 -3.42 -7.34
C PHE A 170 1.39 -4.47 -6.33
N PHE A 171 0.36 -4.17 -5.57
CA PHE A 171 -0.37 -5.15 -4.78
C PHE A 171 -1.52 -5.69 -5.60
N HIS A 172 -1.66 -7.03 -5.65
CA HIS A 172 -2.67 -7.76 -6.45
C HIS A 172 -2.64 -7.44 -7.96
N ASN A 173 -1.52 -6.95 -8.50
CA ASN A 173 -1.42 -6.39 -9.85
C ASN A 173 -2.37 -5.20 -10.13
N LEU A 174 -2.97 -4.62 -9.11
CA LEU A 174 -4.01 -3.58 -9.23
C LEU A 174 -3.64 -2.25 -8.60
N TYR A 175 -2.88 -2.25 -7.51
CA TYR A 175 -2.69 -1.07 -6.65
C TYR A 175 -1.22 -0.69 -6.59
N GLU A 176 -0.86 0.40 -7.19
CA GLU A 176 0.53 0.80 -7.40
C GLU A 176 1.00 1.85 -6.41
N VAL A 177 2.20 1.62 -5.87
CA VAL A 177 3.06 2.65 -5.29
C VAL A 177 4.19 2.91 -6.28
N GLN A 178 4.21 4.12 -6.82
CA GLN A 178 5.14 4.53 -7.87
C GLN A 178 6.60 4.53 -7.41
N ILE A 179 7.47 4.06 -8.28
CA ILE A 179 8.92 4.23 -8.22
C ILE A 179 9.36 5.06 -9.44
N LEU A 180 10.12 6.11 -9.18
CA LEU A 180 10.60 7.03 -10.20
C LEU A 180 11.83 7.76 -9.67
N ASN A 181 12.77 8.19 -10.52
CA ASN A 181 13.65 9.27 -10.12
C ASN A 181 12.81 10.54 -9.90
N SER A 182 12.73 11.00 -8.65
CA SER A 182 11.99 12.20 -8.27
C SER A 182 12.82 13.15 -7.41
N PHE A 183 14.14 12.93 -7.35
CA PHE A 183 15.06 13.80 -6.62
C PHE A 183 15.30 15.12 -7.37
N ASP A 184 15.60 15.02 -8.66
CA ASP A 184 15.96 16.12 -9.57
C ASP A 184 15.13 16.11 -10.86
N ASN A 185 13.99 15.43 -10.87
CA ASN A 185 13.12 15.25 -12.01
C ASN A 185 11.72 15.79 -11.69
N GLU A 186 11.33 16.90 -12.29
CA GLU A 186 10.01 17.47 -12.17
C GLU A 186 9.00 16.65 -12.98
N THR A 187 7.93 16.21 -12.32
CA THR A 187 6.82 15.48 -12.93
C THR A 187 5.49 15.84 -12.29
N TYR A 188 4.39 15.31 -12.81
CA TYR A 188 3.10 15.47 -12.16
C TYR A 188 3.09 14.79 -10.79
N VAL A 189 2.65 15.53 -9.77
CA VAL A 189 2.85 15.19 -8.36
C VAL A 189 2.16 13.91 -7.87
N ASN A 190 1.12 13.45 -8.56
CA ASN A 190 0.46 12.18 -8.28
C ASN A 190 1.00 11.00 -9.12
N GLY A 191 2.14 11.19 -9.78
CA GLY A 191 2.91 10.18 -10.48
C GLY A 191 4.40 10.20 -10.14
N MET A 192 4.81 10.99 -9.13
CA MET A 192 6.16 10.98 -8.60
C MET A 192 6.40 9.76 -7.69
N ALA A 193 7.67 9.52 -7.32
CA ALA A 193 8.02 8.45 -6.39
C ALA A 193 7.18 8.48 -5.11
N GLY A 194 6.64 7.33 -4.73
CA GLY A 194 5.83 7.16 -3.54
C GLY A 194 4.35 7.53 -3.71
N SER A 195 3.92 8.09 -4.85
CA SER A 195 2.49 8.30 -5.05
C SER A 195 1.74 6.96 -5.10
N VAL A 196 0.54 6.89 -4.53
CA VAL A 196 -0.43 5.89 -4.97
C VAL A 196 -0.90 6.38 -6.33
N TYR A 197 -0.38 5.76 -7.37
CA TYR A 197 -0.33 6.32 -8.72
C TYR A 197 -1.67 6.88 -9.20
N LYS A 198 -1.67 8.17 -9.52
CA LYS A 198 -2.83 8.99 -9.93
C LYS A 198 -4.01 9.04 -8.94
N GLN A 199 -3.82 8.50 -7.70
CA GLN A 199 -4.84 8.56 -6.66
C GLN A 199 -4.45 9.49 -5.51
N HIS A 200 -3.21 9.37 -4.98
CA HIS A 200 -2.76 10.16 -3.84
C HIS A 200 -1.35 10.71 -4.05
N ILE A 201 -1.19 11.97 -3.73
CA ILE A 201 0.11 12.66 -3.72
C ILE A 201 0.82 12.34 -2.40
N PRO A 202 2.13 12.01 -2.39
CA PRO A 202 2.87 11.83 -1.14
C PRO A 202 2.93 13.14 -0.34
N LEU A 203 2.91 13.03 0.98
CA LEU A 203 2.97 14.19 1.88
C LEU A 203 4.23 15.02 1.70
N VAL A 204 5.33 14.39 1.35
CA VAL A 204 6.63 15.01 1.07
C VAL A 204 7.37 14.17 0.02
N ASN A 205 8.30 14.81 -0.70
CA ASN A 205 9.27 14.11 -1.52
C ASN A 205 10.46 13.68 -0.65
N ALA A 206 10.56 12.38 -0.37
CA ALA A 206 11.65 11.80 0.42
C ALA A 206 12.71 11.09 -0.45
N SER A 207 12.71 11.33 -1.77
CA SER A 207 13.63 10.69 -2.72
C SER A 207 15.08 11.06 -2.47
N ARG A 208 15.97 10.12 -2.75
CA ARG A 208 17.41 10.31 -2.84
C ARG A 208 17.83 10.42 -4.30
N ALA A 209 19.02 10.99 -4.51
CA ALA A 209 19.61 11.06 -5.84
C ALA A 209 19.79 9.67 -6.49
N ASN A 210 19.92 9.65 -7.81
CA ASN A 210 20.26 8.44 -8.54
C ASN A 210 21.47 7.72 -7.92
N ASP A 211 21.54 6.42 -8.13
CA ASP A 211 22.59 5.52 -7.64
C ASP A 211 22.68 5.40 -6.11
N GLN A 212 21.69 5.94 -5.38
CA GLN A 212 21.54 5.76 -3.95
C GLN A 212 20.38 4.82 -3.62
N TRP A 213 20.65 3.86 -2.73
CA TRP A 213 19.63 2.96 -2.23
C TRP A 213 18.56 3.71 -1.44
N GLN A 214 17.30 3.40 -1.73
CA GLN A 214 16.09 3.92 -1.10
C GLN A 214 15.24 2.76 -0.62
N SER A 215 14.31 3.00 0.29
CA SER A 215 13.41 1.97 0.78
C SER A 215 11.97 2.44 0.80
N TYR A 216 11.07 1.51 0.55
CA TYR A 216 9.68 1.61 0.96
C TYR A 216 9.37 0.60 2.05
N ASP A 217 8.73 1.07 3.11
CA ASP A 217 8.05 0.27 4.10
C ASP A 217 6.55 0.55 3.97
N ILE A 218 5.79 -0.48 3.58
CA ILE A 218 4.39 -0.33 3.18
C ILE A 218 3.51 -1.22 4.07
N VAL A 219 2.44 -0.65 4.62
CA VAL A 219 1.33 -1.42 5.16
C VAL A 219 0.18 -1.33 4.17
N PHE A 220 -0.12 -2.44 3.53
CA PHE A 220 -1.23 -2.58 2.60
C PHE A 220 -2.35 -3.36 3.26
N VAL A 221 -3.54 -2.76 3.35
CA VAL A 221 -4.77 -3.42 3.79
C VAL A 221 -5.62 -3.68 2.56
N SER A 222 -5.80 -4.94 2.24
CA SER A 222 -6.55 -5.37 1.06
C SER A 222 -8.04 -5.03 1.18
N PRO A 223 -8.68 -4.46 0.17
CA PRO A 223 -10.12 -4.37 0.14
C PRO A 223 -10.74 -5.76 0.13
N LYS A 224 -11.93 -5.92 0.71
CA LYS A 224 -12.64 -7.19 0.70
C LYS A 224 -14.02 -7.03 0.05
N PHE A 225 -14.42 -8.07 -0.68
CA PHE A 225 -15.67 -8.12 -1.43
C PHE A 225 -16.50 -9.32 -0.97
N ASP A 226 -17.82 -9.18 -1.01
CA ASP A 226 -18.75 -10.29 -0.77
C ASP A 226 -18.95 -11.14 -2.04
N GLU A 227 -19.73 -12.19 -1.93
CA GLU A 227 -20.05 -13.11 -3.03
C GLU A 227 -20.79 -12.44 -4.20
N TYR A 228 -21.37 -11.28 -3.99
CA TYR A 228 -22.05 -10.46 -5.00
C TYR A 228 -21.13 -9.40 -5.62
N GLY A 229 -19.86 -9.37 -5.24
CA GLY A 229 -18.89 -8.38 -5.71
C GLY A 229 -19.02 -7.00 -5.06
N LYS A 230 -19.81 -6.87 -3.99
CA LYS A 230 -19.92 -5.62 -3.24
C LYS A 230 -18.74 -5.50 -2.28
N LYS A 231 -18.03 -4.38 -2.35
CA LYS A 231 -16.97 -4.07 -1.40
C LYS A 231 -17.57 -3.79 -0.01
N PHE A 232 -17.20 -4.58 0.98
CA PHE A 232 -17.64 -4.42 2.37
C PHE A 232 -16.53 -3.91 3.29
N ARG A 233 -15.25 -4.00 2.86
CA ARG A 233 -14.11 -3.37 3.52
C ARG A 233 -13.30 -2.61 2.50
N GLU A 234 -13.02 -1.36 2.80
CA GLU A 234 -12.15 -0.52 1.98
C GLU A 234 -10.69 -0.95 2.15
N GLY A 235 -9.93 -0.86 1.05
CA GLY A 235 -8.48 -0.98 1.11
C GLY A 235 -7.84 0.32 1.56
N SER A 236 -6.69 0.23 2.22
CA SER A 236 -5.89 1.39 2.59
C SER A 236 -4.40 1.09 2.48
N ILE A 237 -3.61 2.14 2.37
CA ILE A 237 -2.17 2.02 2.27
C ILE A 237 -1.47 3.07 3.12
N THR A 238 -0.47 2.63 3.88
CA THR A 238 0.47 3.49 4.61
C THR A 238 1.84 3.26 4.02
N VAL A 239 2.57 4.32 3.69
CA VAL A 239 3.90 4.22 3.07
C VAL A 239 4.89 5.10 3.82
N PHE A 240 6.01 4.50 4.17
CA PHE A 240 7.22 5.21 4.57
C PHE A 240 8.23 5.12 3.42
N HIS A 241 8.77 6.23 3.01
CA HIS A 241 9.87 6.33 2.05
C HIS A 241 11.11 6.79 2.77
N ASN A 242 12.17 5.98 2.78
CA ASN A 242 13.40 6.25 3.54
C ASN A 242 13.14 6.54 5.04
N GLY A 243 12.15 5.85 5.63
CA GLY A 243 11.74 6.05 7.02
C GLY A 243 10.85 7.29 7.27
N ILE A 244 10.52 8.05 6.24
CA ILE A 244 9.65 9.23 6.33
C ILE A 244 8.23 8.85 5.90
N LEU A 245 7.24 9.13 6.74
CA LEU A 245 5.83 8.87 6.44
C LEU A 245 5.38 9.76 5.27
N ILE A 246 4.96 9.12 4.17
CA ILE A 246 4.47 9.81 2.97
C ILE A 246 2.98 9.54 2.69
N HIS A 247 2.43 8.44 3.20
CA HIS A 247 1.00 8.17 3.23
C HIS A 247 0.60 7.57 4.57
N ASN A 248 -0.46 8.09 5.18
CA ASN A 248 -0.99 7.62 6.46
C ASN A 248 -2.38 7.03 6.26
N SER A 249 -2.47 5.73 6.06
CA SER A 249 -3.72 4.97 5.89
C SER A 249 -4.67 5.61 4.86
N VAL A 250 -4.12 6.04 3.72
CA VAL A 250 -4.94 6.61 2.66
C VAL A 250 -5.80 5.54 2.00
N LYS A 251 -7.04 5.89 1.69
CA LYS A 251 -8.00 4.97 1.08
C LYS A 251 -7.61 4.66 -0.37
N ILE A 252 -7.62 3.37 -0.74
CA ILE A 252 -7.47 2.95 -2.12
C ILE A 252 -8.78 3.17 -2.86
N LEU A 253 -8.76 4.03 -3.88
CA LEU A 253 -9.97 4.40 -4.62
C LEU A 253 -10.41 3.33 -5.63
N GLY A 254 -9.47 2.50 -6.08
CA GLY A 254 -9.66 1.43 -7.06
C GLY A 254 -8.34 1.04 -7.71
N SER A 255 -8.40 0.31 -8.84
CA SER A 255 -7.21 -0.08 -9.61
C SER A 255 -6.41 1.14 -10.09
N THR A 256 -5.11 0.96 -10.21
CA THR A 256 -4.23 1.92 -10.88
C THR A 256 -4.55 1.95 -12.37
N GLU A 257 -4.85 3.13 -12.88
CA GLU A 257 -5.14 3.37 -14.28
C GLU A 257 -4.21 4.45 -14.84
N ASN A 258 -3.59 4.17 -15.98
CA ASN A 258 -2.83 5.21 -16.68
C ASN A 258 -3.79 6.27 -17.30
N VAL A 259 -4.94 5.83 -17.79
CA VAL A 259 -5.96 6.69 -18.38
C VAL A 259 -7.31 6.44 -17.72
N GLY A 260 -7.97 7.47 -17.27
CA GLY A 260 -9.30 7.41 -16.67
C GLY A 260 -9.28 7.24 -15.14
N PRO A 261 -10.46 7.14 -14.53
CA PRO A 261 -10.58 7.00 -13.07
C PRO A 261 -10.28 5.57 -12.61
N PRO A 262 -9.88 5.38 -11.33
CA PRO A 262 -9.75 4.08 -10.71
C PRO A 262 -11.03 3.24 -10.82
N LYS A 263 -10.87 1.92 -11.04
CA LYS A 263 -11.99 0.98 -11.20
C LYS A 263 -12.14 0.08 -9.98
N ASN A 264 -13.36 -0.23 -9.61
CA ASN A 264 -13.65 -1.18 -8.55
C ASN A 264 -13.64 -2.61 -9.11
N ILE A 265 -12.47 -3.24 -9.15
CA ILE A 265 -12.29 -4.62 -9.63
C ILE A 265 -12.45 -5.57 -8.46
N VAL A 266 -13.34 -6.56 -8.58
CA VAL A 266 -13.53 -7.62 -7.59
C VAL A 266 -12.39 -8.61 -7.69
N HIS A 267 -11.73 -8.88 -6.56
CA HIS A 267 -10.61 -9.83 -6.49
C HIS A 267 -10.51 -10.47 -5.11
N GLY A 268 -9.77 -11.56 -5.00
CA GLY A 268 -9.27 -12.14 -3.75
C GLY A 268 -7.84 -11.66 -3.44
N ASP A 269 -7.10 -12.49 -2.73
CA ASP A 269 -5.67 -12.27 -2.54
C ASP A 269 -4.93 -12.42 -3.88
N GLY A 270 -3.85 -11.68 -4.05
CA GLY A 270 -3.14 -11.62 -5.31
C GLY A 270 -1.63 -11.42 -5.13
N PRO A 271 -0.85 -11.49 -6.22
CA PRO A 271 0.59 -11.36 -6.15
C PRO A 271 1.01 -9.93 -5.82
N ILE A 272 2.24 -9.81 -5.33
CA ILE A 272 2.98 -8.56 -5.28
C ILE A 272 3.85 -8.52 -6.54
N ALA A 273 3.77 -7.44 -7.30
CA ALA A 273 4.53 -7.31 -8.54
C ALA A 273 5.41 -6.08 -8.53
N ILE A 274 6.50 -6.14 -9.28
CA ILE A 274 7.38 -5.03 -9.58
C ILE A 274 7.32 -4.80 -11.08
N GLN A 275 6.97 -3.59 -11.45
CA GLN A 275 6.96 -3.19 -12.86
C GLN A 275 8.39 -2.92 -13.30
N GLU A 276 8.70 -3.33 -14.51
CA GLU A 276 9.76 -2.77 -15.32
C GLU A 276 9.08 -1.95 -16.42
N HIS A 277 9.47 -0.69 -16.55
CA HIS A 277 8.88 0.19 -17.56
C HIS A 277 9.88 0.43 -18.68
N CYS A 278 10.64 1.50 -18.62
CA CYS A 278 11.57 1.82 -19.68
C CYS A 278 12.77 2.65 -19.23
N CYS A 279 13.65 2.75 -20.14
CA CYS A 279 14.65 3.79 -20.43
C CYS A 279 15.81 3.85 -19.44
N THR A 280 15.60 3.86 -18.16
CA THR A 280 16.64 3.78 -17.17
C THR A 280 16.36 2.71 -16.14
N LYS A 281 17.35 1.92 -15.88
CA LYS A 281 17.32 0.75 -15.01
C LYS A 281 16.95 1.10 -13.58
N VAL A 282 16.07 0.29 -12.98
CA VAL A 282 15.85 0.25 -11.55
C VAL A 282 16.37 -1.08 -11.00
N THR A 283 17.11 -1.04 -9.91
CA THR A 283 17.60 -2.23 -9.24
C THR A 283 16.97 -2.40 -7.87
N PHE A 284 16.81 -3.65 -7.43
CA PHE A 284 16.06 -4.00 -6.22
C PHE A 284 16.84 -4.97 -5.36
N ARG A 285 16.65 -4.88 -4.03
CA ARG A 285 17.22 -5.83 -3.07
C ARG A 285 16.40 -5.86 -1.79
N ASN A 286 16.73 -6.78 -0.89
CA ASN A 286 16.15 -6.88 0.46
C ASN A 286 14.63 -6.75 0.44
N ILE A 287 13.96 -7.73 -0.22
CA ILE A 287 12.52 -7.72 -0.35
C ILE A 287 11.92 -8.78 0.55
N TRP A 288 11.02 -8.36 1.43
CA TRP A 288 10.31 -9.25 2.31
C TRP A 288 8.87 -8.80 2.56
N VAL A 289 8.04 -9.74 2.93
CA VAL A 289 6.64 -9.53 3.24
C VAL A 289 6.28 -10.22 4.54
N ARG A 290 5.30 -9.69 5.23
CA ARG A 290 4.71 -10.26 6.44
C ARG A 290 3.21 -10.08 6.37
N GLU A 291 2.47 -11.19 6.49
CA GLU A 291 1.01 -11.14 6.55
C GLU A 291 0.55 -10.53 7.87
N ILE A 292 -0.49 -9.72 7.82
CA ILE A 292 -1.04 -9.00 8.98
C ILE A 292 -2.50 -9.37 9.29
N GLU A 293 -3.09 -10.25 8.48
CA GLU A 293 -4.45 -10.80 8.67
C GLU A 293 -4.49 -12.29 8.37
#